data_817b4035a2478e9afaf03bc092a64a49
#
_entry.id   817b4035a2478e9afaf03bc092a64a49
#
_cell.length_a   1.000
_cell.length_b   1.000
_cell.length_c   1.000
_cell.angle_alpha   90.00
_cell.angle_beta   90.00
_cell.angle_gamma   90.00
#
_symmetry.space_group_name_H-M   'P 1'
#
loop_
_entity.id
_entity.type
_entity.pdbx_description
1 polymer ?
#
loop_
_entity_poly.entity_id
_entity_poly.type
_entity_poly.pdbx_seq_one_letter_code
_entity_poly.pdbx_strand_id
1 'polypeptide(L)'
;MYKTPIVFLTYKRPEETKKILEIFLKIKPKKLYIFQDGQKLDFNKNEKNKHTQTTKIIRNFSKIKAKKFFFSKNICQKYIGFKILNKVFKHENKAIILEDDCIPEYGFFKFCDLMLKKYVSRKNIAHISGCNLYYGTSKKKIIKEDYLYSKYPHFMGWATWKDRWNKYYDPNIKDWPSKK
;
A
#
# COMPACT_ATOMS: atom_id res chain seq x y z
N MET A 1 -17.39 9.97 -0.41
CA MET A 1 -16.76 9.05 -1.36
C MET A 1 -15.32 9.49 -1.61
N TYR A 2 -14.36 8.64 -1.33
CA TYR A 2 -12.92 8.93 -1.46
C TYR A 2 -12.49 8.99 -2.92
N LYS A 3 -11.80 10.08 -3.31
CA LYS A 3 -11.42 10.32 -4.72
C LYS A 3 -10.04 9.75 -5.07
N THR A 4 -9.08 9.74 -4.12
CA THR A 4 -7.75 9.20 -4.37
C THR A 4 -7.82 7.68 -4.56
N PRO A 5 -7.20 7.14 -5.62
CA PRO A 5 -7.17 5.71 -5.86
C PRO A 5 -6.50 4.95 -4.71
N ILE A 6 -7.09 3.82 -4.32
CA ILE A 6 -6.52 2.93 -3.32
C ILE A 6 -6.02 1.67 -4.02
N VAL A 7 -4.80 1.30 -3.71
CA VAL A 7 -4.15 0.05 -4.13
C VAL A 7 -3.99 -0.82 -2.90
N PHE A 8 -4.60 -1.98 -2.92
CA PHE A 8 -4.53 -2.96 -1.85
C PHE A 8 -3.81 -4.21 -2.33
N LEU A 9 -2.67 -4.50 -1.73
CA LEU A 9 -1.91 -5.72 -1.95
C LEU A 9 -2.19 -6.70 -0.82
N THR A 10 -2.56 -7.90 -1.16
CA THR A 10 -2.80 -8.99 -0.22
C THR A 10 -2.12 -10.27 -0.69
N TYR A 11 -1.95 -11.21 0.24
CA TYR A 11 -1.27 -12.46 -0.06
C TYR A 11 -2.01 -13.68 0.53
N LYS A 12 -1.80 -13.98 1.81
CA LYS A 12 -2.33 -15.17 2.48
C LYS A 12 -2.87 -14.89 3.90
N ARG A 13 -3.42 -13.70 4.11
CA ARG A 13 -3.98 -13.26 5.40
C ARG A 13 -5.49 -13.00 5.25
N PRO A 14 -6.32 -14.06 5.34
CA PRO A 14 -7.76 -13.95 5.08
C PRO A 14 -8.48 -13.02 6.07
N GLU A 15 -8.14 -13.08 7.37
CA GLU A 15 -8.81 -12.30 8.40
C GLU A 15 -8.48 -10.80 8.27
N GLU A 16 -7.20 -10.47 8.07
CA GLU A 16 -6.75 -9.09 7.86
C GLU A 16 -7.33 -8.53 6.57
N THR A 17 -7.32 -9.32 5.50
CA THR A 17 -7.96 -8.95 4.23
C THR A 17 -9.44 -8.60 4.44
N LYS A 18 -10.19 -9.42 5.19
CA LYS A 18 -11.59 -9.16 5.48
C LYS A 18 -11.79 -7.86 6.23
N LYS A 19 -11.01 -7.61 7.30
CA LYS A 19 -11.06 -6.36 8.08
C LYS A 19 -10.81 -5.12 7.20
N ILE A 20 -9.79 -5.17 6.31
CA ILE A 20 -9.47 -4.05 5.41
C ILE A 20 -10.61 -3.83 4.39
N LEU A 21 -11.19 -4.89 3.84
CA LEU A 21 -12.34 -4.76 2.95
C LEU A 21 -13.57 -4.15 3.64
N GLU A 22 -13.79 -4.45 4.93
CA GLU A 22 -14.84 -3.81 5.75
C GLU A 22 -14.59 -2.30 5.93
N ILE A 23 -13.33 -1.89 6.10
CA ILE A 23 -12.94 -0.48 6.13
C ILE A 23 -13.26 0.18 4.78
N PHE A 24 -12.97 -0.49 3.65
CA PHE A 24 -13.31 0.05 2.33
C PHE A 24 -14.82 0.22 2.13
N LEU A 25 -15.65 -0.66 2.70
CA LEU A 25 -17.11 -0.47 2.67
C LEU A 25 -17.56 0.83 3.34
N LYS A 26 -16.85 1.23 4.39
CA LYS A 26 -17.16 2.46 5.14
C LYS A 26 -16.67 3.71 4.41
N ILE A 27 -15.44 3.73 3.89
CA ILE A 27 -14.85 4.90 3.20
C ILE A 27 -15.34 5.07 1.76
N LYS A 28 -15.86 4.02 1.14
CA LYS A 28 -16.44 4.01 -0.22
C LYS A 28 -15.51 4.64 -1.27
N PRO A 29 -14.32 4.03 -1.53
CA PRO A 29 -13.38 4.58 -2.52
C PRO A 29 -13.99 4.55 -3.93
N LYS A 30 -13.78 5.62 -4.70
CA LYS A 30 -14.21 5.68 -6.11
C LYS A 30 -13.42 4.75 -7.00
N LYS A 31 -12.14 4.53 -6.66
CA LYS A 31 -11.20 3.69 -7.42
C LYS A 31 -10.47 2.78 -6.45
N LEU A 32 -10.74 1.49 -6.56
CA LEU A 32 -10.13 0.44 -5.76
C LEU A 32 -9.48 -0.59 -6.66
N TYR A 33 -8.19 -0.81 -6.46
CA TYR A 33 -7.38 -1.82 -7.11
C TYR A 33 -6.97 -2.85 -6.06
N ILE A 34 -7.34 -4.10 -6.24
CA ILE A 34 -6.98 -5.21 -5.34
C ILE A 34 -6.07 -6.15 -6.09
N PHE A 35 -4.91 -6.41 -5.53
CA PHE A 35 -3.94 -7.34 -6.07
C PHE A 35 -3.69 -8.47 -5.07
N GLN A 36 -3.73 -9.69 -5.53
CA GLN A 36 -3.27 -10.84 -4.75
C GLN A 36 -2.06 -11.46 -5.43
N ASP A 37 -0.95 -11.58 -4.69
CA ASP A 37 0.24 -12.27 -5.19
C ASP A 37 -0.03 -13.78 -5.29
N GLY A 38 0.69 -14.45 -6.18
CA GLY A 38 0.56 -15.88 -6.42
C GLY A 38 1.15 -16.72 -5.29
N GLN A 39 0.80 -18.00 -5.26
CA GLN A 39 1.36 -18.95 -4.30
C GLN A 39 2.85 -19.19 -4.56
N LYS A 40 3.63 -19.34 -3.50
CA LYS A 40 4.99 -19.89 -3.59
C LYS A 40 4.94 -21.40 -3.84
N LEU A 41 5.97 -21.92 -4.49
CA LEU A 41 6.07 -23.36 -4.79
C LEU A 41 6.18 -24.20 -3.51
N ASP A 42 6.85 -23.69 -2.50
CA ASP A 42 7.16 -24.32 -1.21
C ASP A 42 6.06 -24.15 -0.14
N PHE A 43 4.88 -23.62 -0.51
CA PHE A 43 3.76 -23.49 0.43
C PHE A 43 3.35 -24.85 1.01
N ASN A 44 3.28 -24.92 2.33
CA ASN A 44 2.64 -26.02 3.02
C ASN A 44 1.10 -25.99 2.85
N LYS A 45 0.41 -27.05 3.30
CA LYS A 45 -1.06 -27.18 3.18
C LYS A 45 -1.83 -26.03 3.84
N ASN A 46 -1.39 -25.55 5.00
CA ASN A 46 -2.04 -24.46 5.72
C ASN A 46 -1.90 -23.14 4.96
N GLU A 47 -0.72 -22.85 4.43
CA GLU A 47 -0.48 -21.64 3.64
C GLU A 47 -1.29 -21.62 2.33
N LYS A 48 -1.37 -22.76 1.63
CA LYS A 48 -2.23 -22.93 0.45
C LYS A 48 -3.69 -22.67 0.79
N ASN A 49 -4.17 -23.19 1.92
CA ASN A 49 -5.53 -22.98 2.39
C ASN A 49 -5.79 -21.51 2.69
N LYS A 50 -4.94 -20.84 3.47
CA LYS A 50 -5.07 -19.40 3.77
C LYS A 50 -5.07 -18.55 2.50
N HIS A 51 -4.17 -18.83 1.55
CA HIS A 51 -4.14 -18.12 0.28
C HIS A 51 -5.45 -18.31 -0.50
N THR A 52 -5.97 -19.54 -0.57
CA THR A 52 -7.23 -19.86 -1.25
C THR A 52 -8.42 -19.17 -0.58
N GLN A 53 -8.46 -19.14 0.75
CA GLN A 53 -9.48 -18.40 1.51
C GLN A 53 -9.43 -16.90 1.18
N THR A 54 -8.23 -16.30 1.18
CA THR A 54 -8.03 -14.90 0.79
C THR A 54 -8.56 -14.64 -0.63
N THR A 55 -8.27 -15.55 -1.58
CA THR A 55 -8.80 -15.46 -2.94
C THR A 55 -10.32 -15.46 -2.97
N LYS A 56 -10.98 -16.35 -2.22
CA LYS A 56 -12.45 -16.44 -2.13
C LYS A 56 -13.05 -15.15 -1.56
N ILE A 57 -12.46 -14.59 -0.49
CA ILE A 57 -12.89 -13.33 0.11
C ILE A 57 -12.85 -12.19 -0.92
N ILE A 58 -11.74 -12.06 -1.64
CA ILE A 58 -11.60 -10.99 -2.65
C ILE A 58 -12.58 -11.20 -3.81
N ARG A 59 -12.74 -12.42 -4.32
CA ARG A 59 -13.66 -12.72 -5.42
C ARG A 59 -15.10 -12.37 -5.06
N ASN A 60 -15.52 -12.71 -3.84
CA ASN A 60 -16.88 -12.48 -3.34
C ASN A 60 -17.13 -11.02 -2.92
N PHE A 61 -16.09 -10.20 -2.82
CA PHE A 61 -16.24 -8.78 -2.51
C PHE A 61 -16.84 -8.02 -3.69
N SER A 62 -18.14 -7.74 -3.66
CA SER A 62 -18.91 -7.12 -4.75
C SER A 62 -19.61 -5.81 -4.39
N LYS A 63 -19.69 -5.48 -3.09
CA LYS A 63 -20.40 -4.28 -2.58
C LYS A 63 -19.77 -2.96 -3.04
N ILE A 64 -18.53 -2.97 -3.50
CA ILE A 64 -17.83 -1.83 -4.11
C ILE A 64 -17.18 -2.30 -5.39
N LYS A 65 -17.30 -1.48 -6.46
CA LYS A 65 -16.60 -1.74 -7.72
C LYS A 65 -15.09 -1.68 -7.53
N ALA A 66 -14.42 -2.81 -7.67
CA ALA A 66 -12.97 -2.94 -7.58
C ALA A 66 -12.39 -3.60 -8.81
N LYS A 67 -11.22 -3.16 -9.26
CA LYS A 67 -10.41 -3.89 -10.24
C LYS A 67 -9.57 -4.91 -9.50
N LYS A 68 -9.84 -6.19 -9.68
CA LYS A 68 -9.20 -7.31 -8.99
C LYS A 68 -8.21 -8.01 -9.90
N PHE A 69 -7.00 -8.26 -9.39
CA PHE A 69 -5.92 -8.91 -10.13
C PHE A 69 -5.34 -10.04 -9.27
N PHE A 70 -5.23 -11.21 -9.87
CA PHE A 70 -4.68 -12.41 -9.23
C PHE A 70 -3.47 -12.86 -10.04
N PHE A 71 -2.32 -12.92 -9.39
CA PHE A 71 -1.12 -13.44 -10.04
C PHE A 71 -1.09 -14.97 -9.95
N SER A 72 -0.80 -15.62 -11.05
CA SER A 72 -0.71 -17.09 -11.12
C SER A 72 0.54 -17.66 -10.44
N LYS A 73 1.62 -16.84 -10.39
CA LYS A 73 2.90 -17.19 -9.76
C LYS A 73 3.29 -16.11 -8.76
N ASN A 74 3.99 -16.49 -7.71
CA ASN A 74 4.56 -15.53 -6.76
C ASN A 74 5.58 -14.62 -7.46
N ILE A 75 5.41 -13.31 -7.27
CA ILE A 75 6.25 -12.28 -7.90
C ILE A 75 7.46 -11.94 -7.04
N CYS A 76 7.45 -12.35 -5.79
CA CYS A 76 8.42 -11.95 -4.78
C CYS A 76 8.22 -10.49 -4.30
N GLN A 77 8.41 -10.31 -3.01
CA GLN A 77 8.21 -9.02 -2.33
C GLN A 77 9.03 -7.88 -2.96
N LYS A 78 10.25 -8.18 -3.42
CA LYS A 78 11.13 -7.21 -4.08
C LYS A 78 10.51 -6.56 -5.31
N TYR A 79 9.73 -7.30 -6.10
CA TYR A 79 9.24 -6.85 -7.41
C TYR A 79 7.73 -6.62 -7.46
N ILE A 80 6.96 -7.15 -6.51
CA ILE A 80 5.50 -7.09 -6.57
C ILE A 80 5.00 -5.64 -6.52
N GLY A 81 5.54 -4.83 -5.60
CA GLY A 81 5.20 -3.41 -5.49
C GLY A 81 5.46 -2.64 -6.79
N PHE A 82 6.64 -2.89 -7.42
CA PHE A 82 6.99 -2.28 -8.70
C PHE A 82 6.00 -2.68 -9.80
N LYS A 83 5.69 -3.97 -9.91
CA LYS A 83 4.79 -4.49 -10.94
C LYS A 83 3.36 -3.94 -10.82
N ILE A 84 2.82 -3.88 -9.61
CA ILE A 84 1.45 -3.39 -9.39
C ILE A 84 1.36 -1.87 -9.57
N LEU A 85 2.32 -1.10 -9.03
CA LEU A 85 2.25 0.35 -9.13
C LEU A 85 2.51 0.85 -10.54
N ASN A 86 3.41 0.23 -11.30
CA ASN A 86 3.56 0.52 -12.73
C ASN A 86 2.28 0.26 -13.52
N LYS A 87 1.51 -0.78 -13.16
CA LYS A 87 0.21 -1.04 -13.77
C LYS A 87 -0.82 0.02 -13.39
N VAL A 88 -0.88 0.42 -12.12
CA VAL A 88 -1.81 1.44 -11.64
C VAL A 88 -1.49 2.83 -12.21
N PHE A 89 -0.21 3.22 -12.20
CA PHE A 89 0.23 4.52 -12.68
C PHE A 89 0.18 4.71 -14.21
N LYS A 90 -0.18 3.67 -14.98
CA LYS A 90 -0.62 3.87 -16.37
C LYS A 90 -1.91 4.68 -16.46
N HIS A 91 -2.77 4.62 -15.43
CA HIS A 91 -4.10 5.22 -15.42
C HIS A 91 -4.31 6.26 -14.33
N GLU A 92 -3.46 6.27 -13.30
CA GLU A 92 -3.59 7.13 -12.13
C GLU A 92 -2.34 7.99 -11.94
N ASN A 93 -2.54 9.22 -11.42
CA ASN A 93 -1.44 10.15 -11.17
C ASN A 93 -0.93 10.13 -9.73
N LYS A 94 -1.68 9.49 -8.83
CA LYS A 94 -1.35 9.29 -7.41
C LYS A 94 -2.10 8.09 -6.88
N ALA A 95 -1.65 7.51 -5.78
CA ALA A 95 -2.34 6.41 -5.12
C ALA A 95 -2.00 6.37 -3.63
N ILE A 96 -2.93 5.81 -2.85
CA ILE A 96 -2.71 5.30 -1.49
C ILE A 96 -2.47 3.81 -1.61
N ILE A 97 -1.44 3.31 -0.95
CA ILE A 97 -1.01 1.90 -1.01
C ILE A 97 -1.12 1.28 0.37
N LEU A 98 -1.77 0.12 0.43
CA LEU A 98 -1.95 -0.69 1.63
C LEU A 98 -1.53 -2.13 1.35
N GLU A 99 -0.93 -2.75 2.35
CA GLU A 99 -0.67 -4.19 2.40
C GLU A 99 -1.59 -4.85 3.44
N ASP A 100 -1.75 -6.17 3.38
CA ASP A 100 -2.70 -6.90 4.23
C ASP A 100 -2.28 -6.99 5.71
N ASP A 101 -1.06 -6.55 6.07
CA ASP A 101 -0.59 -6.38 7.45
C ASP A 101 -0.75 -4.95 8.00
N CYS A 102 -1.29 -4.05 7.20
CA CYS A 102 -1.50 -2.65 7.58
C CYS A 102 -3.01 -2.36 7.69
N ILE A 103 -3.58 -2.47 8.88
CA ILE A 103 -4.99 -2.12 9.12
C ILE A 103 -5.08 -0.62 9.40
N PRO A 104 -5.62 0.18 8.46
CA PRO A 104 -5.60 1.63 8.59
C PRO A 104 -6.76 2.14 9.43
N GLU A 105 -6.49 3.18 10.21
CA GLU A 105 -7.53 4.02 10.82
C GLU A 105 -8.15 4.98 9.79
N TYR A 106 -9.33 5.50 10.08
CA TYR A 106 -10.03 6.45 9.19
C TYR A 106 -9.21 7.69 8.88
N GLY A 107 -8.50 8.20 9.89
CA GLY A 107 -7.67 9.38 9.78
C GLY A 107 -6.55 9.23 8.75
N PHE A 108 -6.04 8.00 8.55
CA PHE A 108 -5.00 7.70 7.56
C PHE A 108 -5.38 8.15 6.15
N PHE A 109 -6.58 7.83 5.68
CA PHE A 109 -7.02 8.18 4.33
C PHE A 109 -7.15 9.69 4.15
N LYS A 110 -7.71 10.38 5.15
CA LYS A 110 -7.84 11.83 5.15
C LYS A 110 -6.46 12.49 5.15
N PHE A 111 -5.56 12.00 5.98
CA PHE A 111 -4.16 12.46 6.03
C PHE A 111 -3.47 12.31 4.68
N CYS A 112 -3.52 11.13 4.07
CA CYS A 112 -2.93 10.90 2.75
C CYS A 112 -3.49 11.84 1.68
N ASP A 113 -4.81 12.04 1.62
CA ASP A 113 -5.43 12.96 0.66
C ASP A 113 -4.95 14.40 0.85
N LEU A 114 -4.91 14.89 2.08
CA LEU A 114 -4.45 16.23 2.42
C LEU A 114 -2.98 16.44 2.03
N MET A 115 -2.12 15.47 2.38
CA MET A 115 -0.69 15.54 2.11
C MET A 115 -0.38 15.41 0.61
N LEU A 116 -1.08 14.51 -0.09
CA LEU A 116 -0.97 14.39 -1.55
C LEU A 116 -1.42 15.66 -2.28
N LYS A 117 -2.38 16.41 -1.74
CA LYS A 117 -2.79 17.71 -2.27
C LYS A 117 -1.78 18.81 -1.92
N LYS A 118 -1.38 18.89 -0.65
CA LYS A 118 -0.47 19.93 -0.14
C LYS A 118 0.88 19.90 -0.85
N TYR A 119 1.43 18.70 -1.11
CA TYR A 119 2.78 18.54 -1.65
C TYR A 119 2.85 18.21 -3.14
N VAL A 120 1.77 18.41 -3.89
CA VAL A 120 1.73 18.09 -5.33
C VAL A 120 2.81 18.84 -6.14
N SER A 121 3.11 20.07 -5.81
CA SER A 121 4.15 20.88 -6.46
C SER A 121 5.56 20.68 -5.88
N ARG A 122 5.69 20.23 -4.64
CA ARG A 122 6.99 20.00 -3.99
C ARG A 122 7.58 18.66 -4.38
N LYS A 123 8.36 18.64 -5.48
CA LYS A 123 8.90 17.40 -6.09
C LYS A 123 9.96 16.69 -5.26
N ASN A 124 10.54 17.33 -4.27
CA ASN A 124 11.45 16.73 -3.30
C ASN A 124 10.73 15.91 -2.21
N ILE A 125 9.40 16.02 -2.08
CA ILE A 125 8.60 15.13 -1.23
C ILE A 125 8.17 13.94 -2.07
N ALA A 126 8.81 12.81 -1.87
CA ALA A 126 8.58 11.62 -2.68
C ALA A 126 7.48 10.69 -2.14
N HIS A 127 7.26 10.71 -0.82
CA HIS A 127 6.52 9.68 -0.11
C HIS A 127 5.72 10.29 1.05
N ILE A 128 4.50 9.82 1.25
CA ILE A 128 3.66 10.14 2.40
C ILE A 128 3.48 8.84 3.19
N SER A 129 3.96 8.77 4.42
CA SER A 129 3.76 7.61 5.30
C SER A 129 2.65 7.87 6.30
N GLY A 130 1.79 6.89 6.50
CA GLY A 130 0.77 6.93 7.55
C GLY A 130 1.22 6.34 8.88
N CYS A 131 2.44 5.82 8.95
CA CYS A 131 2.99 5.20 10.15
C CYS A 131 3.85 6.18 10.95
N ASN A 132 3.61 6.28 12.27
CA ASN A 132 4.45 7.01 13.19
C ASN A 132 5.30 6.04 14.03
N LEU A 133 6.54 5.84 13.65
CA LEU A 133 7.47 4.95 14.36
C LEU A 133 8.01 5.52 15.69
N TYR A 134 7.76 6.79 15.97
CA TYR A 134 8.12 7.41 17.25
C TYR A 134 7.06 7.19 18.34
N TYR A 135 5.88 6.68 17.96
CA TYR A 135 4.82 6.39 18.91
C TYR A 135 5.24 5.24 19.85
N GLY A 136 5.20 5.49 21.16
CA GLY A 136 5.54 4.47 22.17
C GLY A 136 7.03 4.33 22.49
N THR A 137 7.91 5.11 21.87
CA THR A 137 9.33 5.12 22.27
C THR A 137 9.51 5.90 23.58
N SER A 138 10.39 5.43 24.47
CA SER A 138 10.70 6.04 25.78
C SER A 138 11.29 7.45 25.69
N LYS A 139 11.81 7.84 24.54
CA LYS A 139 12.22 9.21 24.24
C LYS A 139 11.00 9.99 23.78
N LYS A 140 10.16 10.38 24.73
CA LYS A 140 9.05 11.34 24.54
C LYS A 140 9.56 12.71 24.08
N LYS A 141 10.02 12.82 22.85
CA LYS A 141 9.93 14.10 22.17
C LYS A 141 8.43 14.29 21.90
N ILE A 142 7.82 15.17 22.68
CA ILE A 142 6.47 15.65 22.40
C ILE A 142 6.57 16.36 21.05
N ILE A 143 6.20 15.63 20.00
CA ILE A 143 6.10 16.19 18.68
C ILE A 143 4.82 17.02 18.72
N LYS A 144 4.97 18.35 18.71
CA LYS A 144 3.84 19.29 18.72
C LYS A 144 3.17 19.39 17.34
N GLU A 145 3.88 18.96 16.31
CA GLU A 145 3.42 19.02 14.92
C GLU A 145 2.57 17.80 14.56
N ASP A 146 1.57 18.02 13.70
CA ASP A 146 0.67 16.96 13.20
C ASP A 146 1.40 15.91 12.34
N TYR A 147 2.59 16.21 11.81
CA TYR A 147 3.43 15.33 11.02
C TYR A 147 4.89 15.80 10.96
N LEU A 148 5.78 14.91 10.57
CA LEU A 148 7.22 15.13 10.47
C LEU A 148 7.73 14.89 9.05
N TYR A 149 8.89 15.49 8.74
CA TYR A 149 9.68 15.11 7.58
C TYR A 149 10.71 14.05 7.97
N SER A 150 10.87 13.04 7.12
CA SER A 150 11.87 11.99 7.29
C SER A 150 12.67 11.81 6.00
N LYS A 151 13.95 11.46 6.13
CA LYS A 151 14.77 11.00 5.01
C LYS A 151 14.48 9.53 4.64
N TYR A 152 13.86 8.79 5.56
CA TYR A 152 13.60 7.37 5.41
C TYR A 152 12.13 7.13 5.08
N PRO A 153 11.82 6.48 3.94
CA PRO A 153 10.45 6.11 3.62
C PRO A 153 9.99 4.91 4.47
N HIS A 154 8.73 4.94 4.89
CA HIS A 154 8.08 3.84 5.59
C HIS A 154 6.90 3.34 4.77
N PHE A 155 6.89 2.05 4.45
CA PHE A 155 5.91 1.45 3.53
C PHE A 155 4.71 0.80 4.23
N MET A 156 4.53 1.00 5.53
CA MET A 156 3.38 0.50 6.30
C MET A 156 2.17 1.45 6.16
N GLY A 157 1.42 1.30 5.07
CA GLY A 157 0.38 2.25 4.71
C GLY A 157 0.95 3.60 4.27
N TRP A 158 0.95 3.85 2.97
CA TRP A 158 1.63 5.00 2.38
C TRP A 158 0.93 5.54 1.13
N ALA A 159 1.39 6.68 0.65
CA ALA A 159 0.90 7.25 -0.58
C ALA A 159 2.01 7.97 -1.37
N THR A 160 1.86 8.02 -2.68
CA THR A 160 2.80 8.70 -3.58
C THR A 160 2.14 9.14 -4.88
N TRP A 161 2.91 9.81 -5.72
CA TRP A 161 2.51 10.25 -7.05
C TRP A 161 3.27 9.47 -8.13
N LYS A 162 2.69 9.37 -9.31
CA LYS A 162 3.27 8.72 -10.47
C LYS A 162 4.67 9.25 -10.83
N ASP A 163 4.83 10.58 -10.85
CA ASP A 163 6.10 11.20 -11.22
C ASP A 163 7.22 10.93 -10.20
N ARG A 164 6.89 10.88 -8.88
CA ARG A 164 7.85 10.50 -7.84
C ARG A 164 8.19 9.03 -7.91
N TRP A 165 7.18 8.19 -8.10
CA TRP A 165 7.38 6.77 -8.32
C TRP A 165 8.36 6.52 -9.46
N ASN A 166 8.12 7.10 -10.62
CA ASN A 166 8.97 6.93 -11.79
C ASN A 166 10.39 7.48 -11.61
N LYS A 167 10.55 8.51 -10.79
CA LYS A 167 11.84 9.16 -10.57
C LYS A 167 12.71 8.43 -9.54
N TYR A 168 12.11 7.97 -8.44
CA TYR A 168 12.86 7.56 -7.25
C TYR A 168 12.85 6.06 -6.99
N TYR A 169 11.96 5.32 -7.64
CA TYR A 169 11.79 3.91 -7.32
C TYR A 169 12.51 3.02 -8.35
N ASP A 170 13.63 2.43 -7.92
CA ASP A 170 14.36 1.43 -8.70
C ASP A 170 14.38 0.07 -7.97
N PRO A 171 13.73 -0.98 -8.50
CA PRO A 171 13.72 -2.30 -7.87
C PRO A 171 15.09 -2.99 -7.90
N ASN A 172 15.99 -2.55 -8.78
CA ASN A 172 17.33 -3.10 -8.91
C ASN A 172 18.36 -2.41 -8.02
N ILE A 173 17.97 -1.27 -7.41
CA ILE A 173 18.80 -0.48 -6.47
C ILE A 173 20.18 -0.20 -7.10
N LYS A 174 20.20 0.21 -8.37
CA LYS A 174 21.41 0.42 -9.15
C LYS A 174 22.36 1.45 -8.51
N ASP A 175 21.76 2.48 -7.90
CA ASP A 175 22.50 3.59 -7.28
C ASP A 175 22.79 3.33 -5.79
N TRP A 176 22.59 2.11 -5.29
CA TRP A 176 22.95 1.79 -3.91
C TRP A 176 24.48 1.84 -3.80
N PRO A 177 25.04 2.61 -2.85
CA PRO A 177 26.48 2.67 -2.70
C PRO A 177 27.04 1.27 -2.46
N SER A 178 27.94 0.84 -3.33
CA SER A 178 28.71 -0.39 -3.10
C SER A 178 29.35 -0.26 -1.71
N LYS A 179 29.18 -1.26 -0.86
CA LYS A 179 29.88 -1.30 0.42
C LYS A 179 31.38 -1.14 0.12
N LYS A 180 31.94 0.01 0.50
CA LYS A 180 33.38 0.16 0.63
C LYS A 180 33.86 -0.57 1.87
#